data_d48e9eead35665df7256dbb73a6be3d1
#
_entry.id   d48e9eead35665df7256dbb73a6be3d1
#
_cell.length_a   1.000
_cell.length_b   1.000
_cell.length_c   1.000
_cell.angle_alpha   90.00
_cell.angle_beta   90.00
_cell.angle_gamma   90.00
#
_symmetry.space_group_name_H-M   'P 1'
#
loop_
_entity.id
_entity.type
_entity.pdbx_description
1 polymer ?
#
loop_
_entity_poly.entity_id
_entity_poly.type
_entity_poly.pdbx_seq_one_letter_code
_entity_poly.pdbx_strand_id
1 'polypeptide(L)'
;MITTTRLSELTGDYVLDTAHTRIGFIARHTMATKVPGQFGEFEGSAHLDGDDLSKSSARLTIRAKSIQTRNQQRDEALRSKFLDTGNHPAITFTSTKVEQAGDTTFAVTGDLTIHGVTKPVTVDFKLTGAKTDPRGTFRVGFEGSLAINRKDWGVHWNAAPGVVSKKVTLEFDVAAIRQS
;
A
#
# COMPACT_ATOMS: atom_id res chain seq x y z
N MET A 1 -4.33 -15.92 -20.61
CA MET A 1 -3.10 -16.70 -20.56
C MET A 1 -1.97 -15.81 -20.01
N ILE A 2 -1.30 -16.29 -19.01
CA ILE A 2 -0.20 -15.54 -18.43
C ILE A 2 1.03 -15.74 -19.31
N THR A 3 1.46 -14.68 -19.96
CA THR A 3 2.74 -14.68 -20.64
C THR A 3 3.82 -14.73 -19.56
N THR A 4 4.73 -15.71 -19.64
CA THR A 4 5.82 -15.82 -18.68
C THR A 4 6.76 -14.63 -18.88
N THR A 5 6.63 -13.64 -18.00
CA THR A 5 7.54 -12.50 -18.00
C THR A 5 8.80 -12.90 -17.24
N ARG A 6 9.95 -12.74 -17.86
CA ARG A 6 11.23 -12.95 -17.18
C ARG A 6 11.46 -11.79 -16.21
N LEU A 7 11.98 -12.09 -15.02
CA LEU A 7 12.25 -11.04 -14.04
C LEU A 7 13.20 -9.96 -14.57
N SER A 8 14.17 -10.35 -15.38
CA SER A 8 15.11 -9.39 -16.01
C SER A 8 14.41 -8.33 -16.87
N GLU A 9 13.26 -8.69 -17.44
CA GLU A 9 12.49 -7.75 -18.27
C GLU A 9 11.81 -6.67 -17.44
N LEU A 10 11.70 -6.85 -16.12
CA LEU A 10 11.10 -5.89 -15.22
C LEU A 10 12.10 -4.82 -14.76
N THR A 11 13.39 -4.98 -15.04
CA THR A 11 14.42 -4.06 -14.56
C THR A 11 14.15 -2.64 -15.03
N GLY A 12 14.20 -1.69 -14.12
CA GLY A 12 14.02 -0.27 -14.41
C GLY A 12 13.47 0.51 -13.24
N ASP A 13 13.31 1.79 -13.46
CA ASP A 13 12.72 2.72 -12.51
C ASP A 13 11.25 2.94 -12.85
N TYR A 14 10.41 2.97 -11.81
CA TYR A 14 8.96 3.05 -11.96
C TYR A 14 8.38 4.16 -11.11
N VAL A 15 7.28 4.75 -11.59
CA VAL A 15 6.42 5.61 -10.78
C VAL A 15 5.01 5.03 -10.77
N LEU A 16 4.28 5.26 -9.67
CA LEU A 16 2.89 4.82 -9.60
C LEU A 16 2.02 5.56 -10.62
N ASP A 17 1.19 4.78 -11.30
CA ASP A 17 0.08 5.30 -12.07
C ASP A 17 -1.10 5.47 -11.10
N THR A 18 -1.26 6.67 -10.56
CA THR A 18 -2.25 6.92 -9.50
C THR A 18 -3.69 6.76 -10.00
N ALA A 19 -3.92 6.95 -11.29
CA ALA A 19 -5.26 6.76 -11.87
C ALA A 19 -5.70 5.29 -11.88
N HIS A 20 -4.75 4.36 -11.86
CA HIS A 20 -5.02 2.92 -11.92
C HIS A 20 -4.54 2.16 -10.68
N THR A 21 -4.17 2.88 -9.63
CA THR A 21 -3.71 2.31 -8.37
C THR A 21 -4.75 2.55 -7.30
N ARG A 22 -5.02 1.54 -6.48
CA ARG A 22 -5.87 1.67 -5.31
C ARG A 22 -5.10 1.27 -4.07
N ILE A 23 -5.07 2.17 -3.10
CA ILE A 23 -4.55 1.92 -1.76
C ILE A 23 -5.75 1.96 -0.81
N GLY A 24 -6.14 0.81 -0.33
CA GLY A 24 -7.35 0.66 0.46
C GLY A 24 -7.12 -0.08 1.77
N PHE A 25 -8.20 -0.18 2.54
CA PHE A 25 -8.19 -0.92 3.78
C PHE A 25 -9.58 -1.44 4.10
N ILE A 26 -9.63 -2.46 4.94
CA ILE A 26 -10.88 -3.00 5.48
C ILE A 26 -10.74 -3.08 6.99
N ALA A 27 -11.66 -2.44 7.70
CA ALA A 27 -11.86 -2.58 9.13
C ALA A 27 -13.23 -3.20 9.38
N ARG A 28 -13.52 -3.60 10.62
CA ARG A 28 -14.84 -4.09 10.97
C ARG A 28 -15.47 -3.18 12.01
N HIS A 29 -16.74 -2.88 11.80
CA HIS A 29 -17.55 -2.13 12.75
C HIS A 29 -18.29 -3.13 13.63
N THR A 30 -18.19 -2.98 14.95
CA THR A 30 -18.79 -3.87 15.95
C THR A 30 -18.48 -5.36 15.73
N MET A 31 -17.29 -5.66 15.18
CA MET A 31 -16.82 -7.01 14.85
C MET A 31 -17.65 -7.76 13.81
N ALA A 32 -18.62 -7.11 13.18
CA ALA A 32 -19.55 -7.77 12.27
C ALA A 32 -19.46 -7.23 10.83
N THR A 33 -19.61 -5.94 10.65
CA THR A 33 -19.75 -5.35 9.31
C THR A 33 -18.43 -4.80 8.80
N LYS A 34 -18.07 -5.14 7.57
CA LYS A 34 -16.89 -4.60 6.93
C LYS A 34 -17.07 -3.12 6.61
N VAL A 35 -16.05 -2.33 6.93
CA VAL A 35 -15.97 -0.93 6.54
C VAL A 35 -14.77 -0.80 5.60
N PRO A 36 -15.01 -0.80 4.28
CA PRO A 36 -13.94 -0.55 3.33
C PRO A 36 -13.64 0.93 3.25
N GLY A 37 -12.38 1.24 3.04
CA GLY A 37 -11.93 2.61 2.82
C GLY A 37 -10.78 2.65 1.86
N GLN A 38 -10.41 3.85 1.48
CA GLN A 38 -9.26 4.08 0.60
C GLN A 38 -8.66 5.45 0.85
N PHE A 39 -7.47 5.65 0.31
CA PHE A 39 -6.81 6.95 0.29
C PHE A 39 -6.84 7.46 -1.15
N GLY A 40 -7.27 8.70 -1.35
CA GLY A 40 -7.41 9.29 -2.67
C GLY A 40 -6.17 10.00 -3.18
N GLU A 41 -5.23 10.35 -2.29
CA GLU A 41 -4.00 11.05 -2.67
C GLU A 41 -2.78 10.31 -2.13
N PHE A 42 -1.91 9.91 -3.06
CA PHE A 42 -0.66 9.21 -2.74
C PHE A 42 0.28 9.31 -3.94
N GLU A 43 1.54 9.02 -3.70
CA GLU A 43 2.55 8.91 -4.74
C GLU A 43 3.53 7.81 -4.36
N GLY A 44 4.25 7.29 -5.32
CA GLY A 44 5.22 6.27 -5.06
C GLY A 44 6.14 6.02 -6.23
N SER A 45 7.26 5.39 -5.93
CA SER A 45 8.25 5.00 -6.91
C SER A 45 8.91 3.69 -6.52
N ALA A 46 9.51 3.04 -7.49
CA ALA A 46 10.23 1.80 -7.26
C ALA A 46 11.39 1.69 -8.24
N HIS A 47 12.42 1.00 -7.79
CA HIS A 47 13.49 0.52 -8.66
C HIS A 47 13.44 -1.00 -8.62
N LEU A 48 13.28 -1.63 -9.77
CA LEU A 48 13.27 -3.08 -9.87
C LEU A 48 14.54 -3.54 -10.58
N ASP A 49 15.23 -4.48 -9.96
CA ASP A 49 16.37 -5.17 -10.57
C ASP A 49 16.02 -6.65 -10.64
N GLY A 50 15.64 -7.12 -11.82
CA GLY A 50 15.18 -8.48 -12.02
C GLY A 50 16.31 -9.52 -11.98
N ASP A 51 17.55 -9.09 -12.13
CA ASP A 51 18.72 -9.95 -12.05
C ASP A 51 19.20 -10.11 -10.61
N ASP A 52 18.99 -9.09 -9.78
CA ASP A 52 19.36 -9.12 -8.36
C ASP A 52 18.30 -8.35 -7.56
N LEU A 53 17.30 -9.08 -7.05
CA LEU A 53 16.20 -8.48 -6.31
C LEU A 53 16.64 -7.73 -5.06
N SER A 54 17.80 -8.07 -4.50
CA SER A 54 18.34 -7.36 -3.34
C SER A 54 18.64 -5.89 -3.61
N LYS A 55 18.77 -5.52 -4.89
CA LYS A 55 18.98 -4.14 -5.32
C LYS A 55 17.69 -3.39 -5.61
N SER A 56 16.55 -4.08 -5.51
CA SER A 56 15.24 -3.47 -5.71
C SER A 56 14.80 -2.69 -4.49
N SER A 57 14.02 -1.64 -4.71
CA SER A 57 13.48 -0.80 -3.65
C SER A 57 12.13 -0.23 -4.04
N ALA A 58 11.36 0.18 -3.05
CA ALA A 58 10.06 0.81 -3.27
C ALA A 58 9.78 1.84 -2.17
N ARG A 59 9.10 2.91 -2.54
CA ARG A 59 8.62 3.94 -1.62
C ARG A 59 7.20 4.31 -1.94
N LEU A 60 6.42 4.54 -0.89
CA LEU A 60 5.04 5.00 -1.01
C LEU A 60 4.81 6.09 0.02
N THR A 61 4.21 7.19 -0.40
CA THR A 61 3.77 8.27 0.47
C THR A 61 2.29 8.49 0.26
N ILE A 62 1.51 8.34 1.33
CA ILE A 62 0.06 8.52 1.30
C ILE A 62 -0.27 9.77 2.10
N ARG A 63 -1.13 10.63 1.54
CA ARG A 63 -1.67 11.75 2.28
C ARG A 63 -2.76 11.24 3.20
N ALA A 64 -2.52 11.26 4.51
CA ALA A 64 -3.42 10.66 5.49
C ALA A 64 -4.81 11.28 5.47
N LYS A 65 -4.92 12.59 5.23
CA LYS A 65 -6.21 13.28 5.18
C LYS A 65 -7.07 12.89 3.97
N SER A 66 -6.50 12.19 2.99
CA SER A 66 -7.25 11.75 1.81
C SER A 66 -8.07 10.49 2.06
N ILE A 67 -8.16 10.03 3.30
CA ILE A 67 -8.94 8.87 3.70
C ILE A 67 -10.43 9.05 3.38
N GLN A 68 -11.05 8.02 2.80
CA GLN A 68 -12.43 8.03 2.35
C GLN A 68 -13.10 6.71 2.71
N THR A 69 -14.25 6.77 3.38
CA THR A 69 -15.06 5.59 3.71
C THR A 69 -16.53 5.74 3.31
N ARG A 70 -16.84 6.74 2.47
CA ARG A 70 -18.21 7.07 2.03
C ARG A 70 -19.14 7.51 3.15
N ASN A 71 -18.58 8.06 4.23
CA ASN A 71 -19.34 8.61 5.34
C ASN A 71 -18.59 9.82 5.87
N GLN A 72 -19.13 11.01 5.64
CA GLN A 72 -18.44 12.25 5.93
C GLN A 72 -18.11 12.41 7.42
N GLN A 73 -19.04 12.06 8.31
CA GLN A 73 -18.81 12.15 9.76
C GLN A 73 -17.69 11.19 10.19
N ARG A 74 -17.73 9.98 9.67
CA ARG A 74 -16.69 8.97 9.97
C ARG A 74 -15.35 9.43 9.43
N ASP A 75 -15.31 9.94 8.21
CA ASP A 75 -14.06 10.42 7.60
C ASP A 75 -13.45 11.57 8.39
N GLU A 76 -14.27 12.51 8.87
CA GLU A 76 -13.81 13.58 9.73
C GLU A 76 -13.21 13.04 11.05
N ALA A 77 -13.87 12.06 11.65
CA ALA A 77 -13.39 11.44 12.88
C ALA A 77 -12.08 10.67 12.65
N LEU A 78 -11.95 9.98 11.50
CA LEU A 78 -10.71 9.29 11.15
C LEU A 78 -9.56 10.27 10.97
N ARG A 79 -9.80 11.40 10.32
CA ARG A 79 -8.78 12.43 10.14
C ARG A 79 -8.33 13.06 11.44
N SER A 80 -9.30 13.46 12.29
CA SER A 80 -8.99 14.24 13.48
C SER A 80 -8.63 13.38 14.69
N LYS A 81 -9.36 12.30 14.92
CA LYS A 81 -9.24 11.51 16.17
C LYS A 81 -8.39 10.27 16.00
N PHE A 82 -8.50 9.55 14.90
CA PHE A 82 -7.73 8.32 14.68
C PHE A 82 -6.32 8.61 14.16
N LEU A 83 -6.23 9.33 13.06
CA LEU A 83 -4.96 9.55 12.37
C LEU A 83 -4.27 10.85 12.77
N ASP A 84 -5.02 11.79 13.33
CA ASP A 84 -4.47 13.11 13.69
C ASP A 84 -3.66 13.69 12.53
N THR A 85 -4.32 13.86 11.39
CA THR A 85 -3.66 14.24 10.14
C THR A 85 -3.05 15.63 10.16
N GLY A 86 -3.47 16.48 11.10
CA GLY A 86 -2.88 17.80 11.29
C GLY A 86 -1.44 17.71 11.80
N ASN A 87 -1.15 16.74 12.68
CA ASN A 87 0.19 16.51 13.22
C ASN A 87 0.94 15.40 12.47
N HIS A 88 0.22 14.51 11.80
CA HIS A 88 0.79 13.36 11.07
C HIS A 88 0.22 13.32 9.66
N PRO A 89 0.66 14.21 8.75
CA PRO A 89 0.03 14.36 7.44
C PRO A 89 0.32 13.21 6.47
N ALA A 90 1.37 12.44 6.71
CA ALA A 90 1.78 11.39 5.76
C ALA A 90 1.82 10.00 6.42
N ILE A 91 1.36 9.01 5.66
CA ILE A 91 1.62 7.60 5.92
C ILE A 91 2.67 7.20 4.90
N THR A 92 3.77 6.61 5.35
CA THR A 92 4.88 6.27 4.46
C THR A 92 5.30 4.82 4.58
N PHE A 93 5.74 4.27 3.48
CA PHE A 93 6.38 2.97 3.43
C PHE A 93 7.69 3.11 2.66
N THR A 94 8.78 2.64 3.26
CA THR A 94 10.11 2.61 2.62
C THR A 94 10.67 1.22 2.74
N SER A 95 10.90 0.56 1.62
CA SER A 95 11.42 -0.81 1.62
C SER A 95 12.84 -0.87 2.18
N THR A 96 13.12 -1.98 2.85
CA THR A 96 14.47 -2.30 3.34
C THR A 96 14.99 -3.58 2.72
N LYS A 97 14.09 -4.41 2.16
CA LYS A 97 14.47 -5.71 1.60
C LYS A 97 13.41 -6.19 0.62
N VAL A 98 13.84 -6.71 -0.52
CA VAL A 98 12.96 -7.34 -1.49
C VAL A 98 13.49 -8.74 -1.77
N GLU A 99 12.63 -9.76 -1.62
CA GLU A 99 12.97 -11.14 -1.86
C GLU A 99 11.93 -11.81 -2.74
N GLN A 100 12.33 -12.82 -3.48
CA GLN A 100 11.39 -13.64 -4.23
C GLN A 100 10.78 -14.67 -3.28
N ALA A 101 9.43 -14.70 -3.24
CA ALA A 101 8.67 -15.62 -2.40
C ALA A 101 7.99 -16.72 -3.20
N GLY A 102 7.94 -16.58 -4.52
CA GLY A 102 7.35 -17.54 -5.46
C GLY A 102 7.69 -17.10 -6.87
N ASP A 103 7.17 -17.80 -7.89
CA ASP A 103 7.48 -17.48 -9.28
C ASP A 103 7.10 -16.04 -9.66
N THR A 104 5.98 -15.57 -9.15
CA THR A 104 5.46 -14.22 -9.42
C THR A 104 5.14 -13.46 -8.14
N THR A 105 5.61 -13.93 -7.00
CA THR A 105 5.34 -13.33 -5.69
C THR A 105 6.64 -12.82 -5.09
N PHE A 106 6.59 -11.61 -4.54
CA PHE A 106 7.74 -10.92 -3.95
C PHE A 106 7.40 -10.49 -2.53
N ALA A 107 8.27 -10.82 -1.59
CA ALA A 107 8.17 -10.34 -0.22
C ALA A 107 8.92 -9.02 -0.10
N VAL A 108 8.19 -7.95 0.18
CA VAL A 108 8.75 -6.61 0.34
C VAL A 108 8.67 -6.23 1.80
N THR A 109 9.82 -6.17 2.46
CA THR A 109 9.94 -5.74 3.84
C THR A 109 10.31 -4.27 3.86
N GLY A 110 9.71 -3.51 4.74
CA GLY A 110 9.99 -2.10 4.85
C GLY A 110 9.44 -1.48 6.12
N ASP A 111 9.74 -0.21 6.30
CA ASP A 111 9.30 0.57 7.44
C ASP A 111 7.99 1.27 7.10
N LEU A 112 6.94 0.93 7.83
CA LEU A 112 5.63 1.54 7.69
C LEU A 112 5.43 2.55 8.82
N THR A 113 5.20 3.80 8.45
CA THR A 113 4.95 4.89 9.40
C THR A 113 3.50 5.32 9.30
N ILE A 114 2.78 5.20 10.40
CA ILE A 114 1.41 5.68 10.56
C ILE A 114 1.35 6.42 11.89
N HIS A 115 0.69 7.57 11.92
CA HIS A 115 0.50 8.33 13.15
C HIS A 115 1.84 8.63 13.86
N GLY A 116 2.89 8.87 13.08
CA GLY A 116 4.23 9.16 13.60
C GLY A 116 4.98 7.95 14.16
N VAL A 117 4.41 6.76 14.12
CA VAL A 117 5.02 5.52 14.63
C VAL A 117 5.51 4.68 13.46
N THR A 118 6.78 4.28 13.51
CA THR A 118 7.40 3.47 12.46
C THR A 118 7.66 2.06 12.95
N LYS A 119 7.18 1.08 12.18
CA LYS A 119 7.42 -0.35 12.47
C LYS A 119 7.70 -1.11 11.18
N PRO A 120 8.55 -2.15 11.24
CA PRO A 120 8.79 -2.99 10.07
C PRO A 120 7.59 -3.89 9.77
N VAL A 121 7.29 -4.03 8.50
CA VAL A 121 6.26 -4.95 8.01
C VAL A 121 6.77 -5.65 6.75
N THR A 122 6.16 -6.78 6.40
CA THR A 122 6.44 -7.47 5.15
C THR A 122 5.14 -7.67 4.41
N VAL A 123 5.09 -7.22 3.16
CA VAL A 123 3.94 -7.38 2.28
C VAL A 123 4.33 -8.32 1.15
N ASP A 124 3.51 -9.36 0.93
CA ASP A 124 3.68 -10.22 -0.23
C ASP A 124 2.93 -9.61 -1.41
N PHE A 125 3.66 -9.27 -2.45
CA PHE A 125 3.10 -8.74 -3.69
C PHE A 125 3.13 -9.78 -4.78
N LYS A 126 2.00 -9.97 -5.43
CA LYS A 126 1.89 -10.83 -6.61
C LYS A 126 1.91 -9.98 -7.86
N LEU A 127 2.77 -10.32 -8.80
CA LEU A 127 2.77 -9.70 -10.13
C LEU A 127 1.51 -10.15 -10.87
N THR A 128 0.65 -9.20 -11.24
CA THR A 128 -0.61 -9.47 -11.92
C THR A 128 -0.51 -9.27 -13.42
N GLY A 129 0.47 -8.50 -13.88
CA GLY A 129 0.70 -8.31 -15.30
C GLY A 129 1.91 -7.43 -15.57
N ALA A 130 2.44 -7.56 -16.78
CA ALA A 130 3.50 -6.71 -17.28
C ALA A 130 3.30 -6.62 -18.78
N LYS A 131 3.16 -5.41 -19.31
CA LYS A 131 2.81 -5.21 -20.71
C LYS A 131 3.24 -3.85 -21.22
N THR A 132 3.73 -3.81 -22.46
CA THR A 132 3.92 -2.56 -23.18
C THR A 132 2.61 -2.17 -23.84
N ASP A 133 2.11 -0.97 -23.57
CA ASP A 133 0.88 -0.46 -24.16
C ASP A 133 1.12 0.03 -25.60
N PRO A 134 0.04 0.37 -26.35
CA PRO A 134 0.19 0.81 -27.75
C PRO A 134 1.05 2.06 -27.93
N ARG A 135 1.29 2.82 -26.87
CA ARG A 135 2.12 4.03 -26.93
C ARG A 135 3.59 3.74 -26.63
N GLY A 136 3.95 2.47 -26.35
CA GLY A 136 5.29 2.07 -26.01
C GLY A 136 5.63 2.20 -24.52
N THR A 137 4.65 2.48 -23.67
CA THR A 137 4.83 2.57 -22.23
C THR A 137 4.76 1.19 -21.59
N PHE A 138 5.79 0.81 -20.86
CA PHE A 138 5.80 -0.46 -20.14
C PHE A 138 5.15 -0.28 -18.76
N ARG A 139 4.13 -1.11 -18.49
CA ARG A 139 3.34 -1.07 -17.26
C ARG A 139 3.41 -2.40 -16.55
N VAL A 140 3.47 -2.35 -15.22
CA VAL A 140 3.41 -3.53 -14.36
C VAL A 140 2.27 -3.37 -13.38
N GLY A 141 1.69 -4.49 -12.97
CA GLY A 141 0.66 -4.53 -11.94
C GLY A 141 1.06 -5.48 -10.82
N PHE A 142 0.76 -5.09 -9.59
CA PHE A 142 0.98 -5.91 -8.40
C PHE A 142 -0.22 -5.84 -7.48
N GLU A 143 -0.52 -6.94 -6.82
CA GLU A 143 -1.53 -6.99 -5.76
C GLU A 143 -0.89 -7.46 -4.47
N GLY A 144 -1.27 -6.87 -3.36
CA GLY A 144 -0.81 -7.29 -2.05
C GLY A 144 -1.78 -6.91 -0.97
N SER A 145 -1.69 -7.58 0.17
CA SER A 145 -2.45 -7.24 1.35
C SER A 145 -1.63 -7.50 2.60
N LEU A 146 -1.97 -6.78 3.66
CA LEU A 146 -1.28 -6.88 4.93
C LEU A 146 -2.27 -6.61 6.06
N ALA A 147 -2.40 -7.56 6.98
CA ALA A 147 -3.19 -7.34 8.20
C ALA A 147 -2.29 -6.73 9.27
N ILE A 148 -2.74 -5.64 9.86
CA ILE A 148 -2.04 -4.96 10.96
C ILE A 148 -2.98 -4.79 12.15
N ASN A 149 -2.39 -4.62 13.33
CA ASN A 149 -3.11 -4.16 14.51
C ASN A 149 -2.87 -2.66 14.61
N ARG A 150 -3.92 -1.86 14.39
CA ARG A 150 -3.81 -0.39 14.38
C ARG A 150 -3.24 0.19 15.67
N LYS A 151 -3.45 -0.49 16.78
CA LYS A 151 -2.94 -0.04 18.08
C LYS A 151 -1.42 -0.06 18.16
N ASP A 152 -0.77 -0.92 17.38
CA ASP A 152 0.70 -0.97 17.34
C ASP A 152 1.31 0.33 16.79
N TRP A 153 0.53 1.09 16.02
CA TRP A 153 0.93 2.41 15.52
C TRP A 153 0.31 3.57 16.30
N GLY A 154 -0.26 3.28 17.47
CA GLY A 154 -0.86 4.32 18.30
C GLY A 154 -2.17 4.87 17.77
N VAL A 155 -2.82 4.18 16.83
CA VAL A 155 -4.11 4.59 16.30
C VAL A 155 -5.21 4.05 17.22
N HIS A 156 -5.60 4.88 18.17
CA HIS A 156 -6.59 4.55 19.19
C HIS A 156 -7.81 5.46 19.07
N TRP A 157 -8.95 4.91 19.42
CA TRP A 157 -10.17 5.69 19.60
C TRP A 157 -10.73 5.38 20.99
N ASN A 158 -10.88 6.42 21.80
CA ASN A 158 -11.37 6.28 23.17
C ASN A 158 -12.89 6.18 23.28
N ALA A 159 -13.62 6.33 22.18
CA ALA A 159 -15.06 6.14 22.19
C ALA A 159 -15.40 4.65 22.08
N ALA A 160 -16.22 4.15 22.98
CA ALA A 160 -16.81 2.80 23.00
C ALA A 160 -15.83 1.68 22.53
N PRO A 161 -15.16 0.97 23.46
CA PRO A 161 -14.31 -0.17 23.10
C PRO A 161 -15.10 -1.21 22.28
N GLY A 162 -14.49 -1.73 21.21
CA GLY A 162 -15.08 -2.75 20.37
C GLY A 162 -15.91 -2.24 19.19
N VAL A 163 -16.08 -0.91 19.07
CA VAL A 163 -16.81 -0.33 17.93
C VAL A 163 -16.05 -0.49 16.62
N VAL A 164 -14.72 -0.36 16.66
CA VAL A 164 -13.86 -0.55 15.48
C VAL A 164 -12.83 -1.61 15.80
N SER A 165 -12.67 -2.59 14.91
CA SER A 165 -11.71 -3.68 15.11
C SER A 165 -10.28 -3.18 15.26
N LYS A 166 -9.50 -3.91 16.05
CA LYS A 166 -8.05 -3.67 16.15
C LYS A 166 -7.34 -4.04 14.88
N LYS A 167 -7.80 -5.13 14.25
CA LYS A 167 -7.24 -5.62 12.99
C LYS A 167 -7.77 -4.78 11.84
N VAL A 168 -6.85 -4.26 11.04
CA VAL A 168 -7.14 -3.58 9.79
C VAL A 168 -6.36 -4.28 8.70
N THR A 169 -7.01 -4.63 7.60
CA THR A 169 -6.35 -5.21 6.45
C THR A 169 -6.08 -4.11 5.43
N LEU A 170 -4.81 -3.88 5.15
CA LEU A 170 -4.39 -2.96 4.10
C LEU A 170 -4.41 -3.71 2.78
N GLU A 171 -4.89 -3.06 1.73
CA GLU A 171 -5.01 -3.65 0.40
C GLU A 171 -4.32 -2.75 -0.63
N PHE A 172 -3.48 -3.36 -1.46
CA PHE A 172 -2.72 -2.66 -2.48
C PHE A 172 -3.01 -3.28 -3.83
N ASP A 173 -3.53 -2.47 -4.73
CA ASP A 173 -3.72 -2.82 -6.13
C ASP A 173 -2.97 -1.77 -6.94
N VAL A 174 -1.75 -2.12 -7.36
CA VAL A 174 -0.75 -1.17 -7.80
C VAL A 174 -0.50 -1.30 -9.28
N ALA A 175 -0.58 -0.18 -9.98
CA ALA A 175 -0.11 -0.05 -11.34
C ALA A 175 1.08 0.91 -11.37
N ALA A 176 2.14 0.53 -12.05
CA ALA A 176 3.35 1.35 -12.13
C ALA A 176 3.85 1.44 -13.57
N ILE A 177 4.46 2.57 -13.89
CA ILE A 177 4.92 2.91 -15.23
C ILE A 177 6.43 3.02 -15.21
N ARG A 178 7.09 2.26 -16.10
CA ARG A 178 8.54 2.33 -16.22
C ARG A 178 8.96 3.64 -16.86
N GLN A 179 9.95 4.27 -16.27
CA GLN A 179 10.54 5.50 -16.77
C GLN A 179 11.63 5.19 -17.78
N SER A 180 11.77 6.03 -18.75
CA SER A 180 12.82 5.90 -19.78
C SER A 180 14.17 6.41 -19.31
#